data_9e3920a38b996646b85eaadba9dd2319
#
_entry.id   9e3920a38b996646b85eaadba9dd2319
#
_cell.length_a   1.000
_cell.length_b   1.000
_cell.length_c   1.000
_cell.angle_alpha   90.00
_cell.angle_beta   90.00
_cell.angle_gamma   90.00
#
_symmetry.space_group_name_H-M   'P 1'
#
loop_
_entity.id
_entity.type
_entity.pdbx_description
1 polymer ?
#
loop_
_entity_poly.entity_id
_entity_poly.type
_entity_poly.pdbx_seq_one_letter_code
_entity_poly.pdbx_strand_id
1 'polypeptide(L)'
;EIIQSNPSKKVTLPIMKKTKENRVLTLIDLKTIFSKSGSWTLYYAFLYHTGLRAGDVAVLTHDNIDFKKKAIMSFIKKSRRIHEFPLPTVLLELIPKGKNSSDPLFPELYNESRKKVKDNLAKPRKYMQALLTANGLEWATLHSFRHTFNTSLRDLGLSIEDRQILLAHASSEVNKIYTHPNFDLASKYVNRIPSFQYNQIKRN
;
A
#
# COMPACT_ATOMS: atom_id res chain seq x y z
N GLU A 1 -7.61 1.22 -46.38
CA GLU A 1 -8.89 0.46 -46.27
C GLU A 1 -9.61 0.93 -45.03
N ILE A 2 -10.85 1.41 -45.19
CA ILE A 2 -11.70 1.84 -44.08
C ILE A 2 -12.46 0.59 -43.59
N ILE A 3 -12.25 0.19 -42.33
CA ILE A 3 -12.95 -0.93 -41.73
C ILE A 3 -14.43 -0.52 -41.55
N GLN A 4 -15.33 -1.10 -42.35
CA GLN A 4 -16.76 -0.77 -42.34
C GLN A 4 -17.51 -1.29 -41.11
N SER A 5 -16.95 -2.20 -40.30
CA SER A 5 -17.54 -2.68 -39.05
C SER A 5 -16.49 -3.02 -38.02
N ASN A 6 -16.77 -2.74 -36.75
CA ASN A 6 -15.86 -3.09 -35.65
C ASN A 6 -15.76 -4.61 -35.52
N PRO A 7 -14.63 -5.28 -35.79
CA PRO A 7 -14.48 -6.73 -35.74
C PRO A 7 -14.65 -7.29 -34.34
N SER A 8 -14.48 -6.46 -33.28
CA SER A 8 -14.64 -6.92 -31.91
C SER A 8 -16.10 -7.16 -31.49
N LYS A 9 -17.10 -6.69 -32.26
CA LYS A 9 -18.52 -6.94 -31.96
C LYS A 9 -18.92 -8.44 -32.01
N LYS A 10 -18.13 -9.28 -32.69
CA LYS A 10 -18.37 -10.74 -32.78
C LYS A 10 -17.57 -11.56 -31.78
N VAL A 11 -16.74 -10.91 -30.94
CA VAL A 11 -15.91 -11.61 -29.93
C VAL A 11 -16.72 -11.79 -28.66
N THR A 12 -17.17 -13.02 -28.40
CA THR A 12 -17.74 -13.39 -27.09
C THR A 12 -16.57 -13.50 -26.11
N LEU A 13 -16.48 -12.55 -25.17
CA LEU A 13 -15.46 -12.64 -24.13
C LEU A 13 -15.76 -13.86 -23.23
N PRO A 14 -14.75 -14.67 -22.92
CA PRO A 14 -14.95 -15.78 -21.98
C PRO A 14 -15.42 -15.24 -20.63
N ILE A 15 -16.40 -15.92 -20.03
CA ILE A 15 -16.87 -15.59 -18.67
C ILE A 15 -15.68 -15.76 -17.74
N MET A 16 -15.12 -14.63 -17.30
CA MET A 16 -14.02 -14.65 -16.33
C MET A 16 -14.54 -15.26 -15.04
N LYS A 17 -13.97 -16.41 -14.64
CA LYS A 17 -14.21 -16.96 -13.29
C LYS A 17 -13.91 -15.86 -12.28
N LYS A 18 -14.84 -15.59 -11.36
CA LYS A 18 -14.61 -14.65 -10.24
C LYS A 18 -13.28 -15.03 -9.58
N THR A 19 -12.27 -14.18 -9.76
CA THR A 19 -11.03 -14.28 -8.98
C THR A 19 -11.38 -14.03 -7.52
N LYS A 20 -10.72 -14.73 -6.59
CA LYS A 20 -10.91 -14.51 -5.15
C LYS A 20 -10.81 -13.01 -4.85
N GLU A 21 -11.86 -12.42 -4.33
CA GLU A 21 -11.90 -11.00 -3.99
C GLU A 21 -10.92 -10.73 -2.85
N ASN A 22 -10.22 -9.58 -2.93
CA ASN A 22 -9.36 -9.16 -1.84
C ASN A 22 -10.23 -8.76 -0.65
N ARG A 23 -10.14 -9.50 0.45
CA ARG A 23 -10.89 -9.23 1.67
C ARG A 23 -10.22 -8.17 2.55
N VAL A 24 -10.98 -7.56 3.43
CA VAL A 24 -10.49 -6.74 4.54
C VAL A 24 -9.87 -7.66 5.59
N LEU A 25 -8.70 -7.31 6.11
CA LEU A 25 -8.06 -8.04 7.19
C LEU A 25 -8.77 -7.76 8.52
N THR A 26 -9.11 -8.82 9.23
CA THR A 26 -9.71 -8.73 10.57
C THR A 26 -8.65 -8.34 11.62
N LEU A 27 -9.10 -7.98 12.81
CA LEU A 27 -8.19 -7.71 13.93
C LEU A 27 -7.32 -8.93 14.28
N ILE A 28 -7.87 -10.14 14.15
CA ILE A 28 -7.14 -11.40 14.39
C ILE A 28 -6.06 -11.60 13.35
N ASP A 29 -6.37 -11.37 12.07
CA ASP A 29 -5.38 -11.43 10.99
C ASP A 29 -4.22 -10.48 11.24
N LEU A 30 -4.53 -9.21 11.56
CA LEU A 30 -3.53 -8.18 11.80
C LEU A 30 -2.65 -8.50 13.02
N LYS A 31 -3.25 -8.93 14.14
CA LYS A 31 -2.49 -9.38 15.31
C LYS A 31 -1.56 -10.53 14.96
N THR A 32 -2.05 -11.54 14.23
CA THR A 32 -1.25 -12.69 13.80
C THR A 32 -0.11 -12.28 12.87
N ILE A 33 -0.40 -11.43 11.88
CA ILE A 33 0.62 -10.92 10.95
C ILE A 33 1.70 -10.16 11.73
N PHE A 34 1.35 -9.16 12.53
CA PHE A 34 2.34 -8.30 13.18
C PHE A 34 3.10 -8.96 14.32
N SER A 35 2.53 -9.98 14.98
CA SER A 35 3.26 -10.75 16.00
C SER A 35 4.27 -11.74 15.40
N LYS A 36 4.11 -12.15 14.15
CA LYS A 36 4.88 -13.26 13.55
C LYS A 36 5.54 -12.92 12.20
N SER A 37 5.47 -11.66 11.73
CA SER A 37 5.96 -11.28 10.39
C SER A 37 7.48 -11.20 10.23
N GLY A 38 8.24 -11.26 11.32
CA GLY A 38 9.72 -11.27 11.27
C GLY A 38 10.29 -10.07 10.48
N SER A 39 11.17 -10.33 9.53
CA SER A 39 11.79 -9.30 8.68
C SER A 39 10.79 -8.53 7.81
N TRP A 40 9.60 -9.05 7.58
CA TRP A 40 8.55 -8.39 6.79
C TRP A 40 7.70 -7.39 7.60
N THR A 41 7.93 -7.26 8.91
CA THR A 41 7.11 -6.41 9.80
C THR A 41 7.04 -4.97 9.32
N LEU A 42 8.19 -4.35 9.02
CA LEU A 42 8.24 -2.97 8.54
C LEU A 42 7.48 -2.81 7.22
N TYR A 43 7.66 -3.74 6.29
CA TYR A 43 6.98 -3.70 4.99
C TYR A 43 5.46 -3.80 5.13
N TYR A 44 4.96 -4.75 5.94
CA TYR A 44 3.52 -4.87 6.19
C TYR A 44 2.95 -3.69 6.98
N ALA A 45 3.72 -3.11 7.89
CA ALA A 45 3.33 -1.90 8.60
C ALA A 45 3.13 -0.72 7.63
N PHE A 46 4.05 -0.54 6.66
CA PHE A 46 3.87 0.45 5.60
C PHE A 46 2.61 0.20 4.78
N LEU A 47 2.37 -1.03 4.33
CA LEU A 47 1.16 -1.38 3.58
C LEU A 47 -0.12 -1.09 4.38
N TYR A 48 -0.13 -1.43 5.67
CA TYR A 48 -1.29 -1.28 6.54
C TYR A 48 -1.59 0.18 6.87
N HIS A 49 -0.57 0.96 7.23
CA HIS A 49 -0.76 2.34 7.69
C HIS A 49 -0.82 3.38 6.56
N THR A 50 -0.45 3.01 5.33
CA THR A 50 -0.49 3.95 4.19
C THR A 50 -1.50 3.55 3.13
N GLY A 51 -1.86 2.28 3.05
CA GLY A 51 -2.69 1.78 1.95
C GLY A 51 -2.06 1.96 0.57
N LEU A 52 -0.79 2.34 0.46
CA LEU A 52 -0.08 2.45 -0.81
C LEU A 52 0.00 1.08 -1.51
N ARG A 53 0.18 1.08 -2.83
CA ARG A 53 0.31 -0.19 -3.56
C ARG A 53 1.60 -0.90 -3.16
N ALA A 54 1.54 -2.22 -3.02
CA ALA A 54 2.69 -3.04 -2.62
C ALA A 54 3.95 -2.77 -3.44
N GLY A 55 3.82 -2.61 -4.76
CA GLY A 55 4.96 -2.27 -5.62
C GLY A 55 5.48 -0.85 -5.45
N ASP A 56 4.63 0.10 -5.05
CA ASP A 56 5.07 1.48 -4.81
C ASP A 56 5.79 1.58 -3.46
N VAL A 57 5.32 0.85 -2.43
CA VAL A 57 6.05 0.74 -1.14
C VAL A 57 7.40 0.05 -1.32
N ALA A 58 7.47 -1.02 -2.12
CA ALA A 58 8.68 -1.81 -2.31
C ALA A 58 9.87 -1.02 -2.90
N VAL A 59 9.60 0.10 -3.56
CA VAL A 59 10.64 0.94 -4.20
C VAL A 59 10.93 2.23 -3.43
N LEU A 60 10.38 2.40 -2.23
CA LEU A 60 10.68 3.56 -1.40
C LEU A 60 12.14 3.54 -0.93
N THR A 61 12.76 4.70 -1.00
CA THR A 61 14.09 5.00 -0.44
C THR A 61 13.96 5.98 0.72
N HIS A 62 15.04 6.22 1.45
CA HIS A 62 15.05 7.23 2.50
C HIS A 62 14.78 8.64 1.96
N ASP A 63 15.17 8.96 0.71
CA ASP A 63 14.84 10.23 0.03
C ASP A 63 13.34 10.47 -0.13
N ASN A 64 12.55 9.40 -0.13
CA ASN A 64 11.10 9.53 -0.20
C ASN A 64 10.46 9.93 1.12
N ILE A 65 11.23 10.03 2.20
CA ILE A 65 10.73 10.34 3.54
C ILE A 65 11.16 11.74 3.96
N ASP A 66 10.21 12.66 4.00
CA ASP A 66 10.41 13.96 4.63
C ASP A 66 10.09 13.86 6.13
N PHE A 67 11.13 13.70 6.95
CA PHE A 67 10.98 13.59 8.40
C PHE A 67 10.50 14.90 9.05
N LYS A 68 10.77 16.07 8.45
CA LYS A 68 10.33 17.37 8.99
C LYS A 68 8.84 17.57 8.76
N LYS A 69 8.38 17.32 7.54
CA LYS A 69 6.97 17.39 7.17
C LYS A 69 6.17 16.18 7.62
N LYS A 70 6.82 15.10 8.04
CA LYS A 70 6.23 13.78 8.31
C LYS A 70 5.42 13.31 7.09
N ALA A 71 6.07 13.25 5.94
CA ALA A 71 5.45 12.93 4.67
C ALA A 71 6.25 11.87 3.89
N ILE A 72 5.52 11.08 3.11
CA ILE A 72 6.08 10.22 2.07
C ILE A 72 5.89 10.93 0.73
N MET A 73 6.98 11.17 0.03
CA MET A 73 7.00 11.78 -1.30
C MET A 73 7.18 10.68 -2.34
N SER A 74 6.12 10.24 -3.00
CA SER A 74 6.20 9.17 -3.97
C SER A 74 5.83 9.63 -5.37
N PHE A 75 6.60 9.19 -6.39
CA PHE A 75 6.32 9.51 -7.78
C PHE A 75 5.35 8.49 -8.40
N ILE A 76 4.14 8.95 -8.72
CA ILE A 76 3.14 8.12 -9.39
C ILE A 76 3.34 8.19 -10.91
N LYS A 77 3.94 7.13 -11.49
CA LYS A 77 4.24 7.07 -12.93
C LYS A 77 3.00 7.27 -13.83
N LYS A 78 1.83 6.77 -13.42
CA LYS A 78 0.60 6.85 -14.24
C LYS A 78 0.12 8.29 -14.43
N SER A 79 0.22 9.12 -13.39
CA SER A 79 -0.19 10.54 -13.42
C SER A 79 0.99 11.50 -13.65
N ARG A 80 2.24 11.01 -13.65
CA ARG A 80 3.48 11.79 -13.70
C ARG A 80 3.54 12.91 -12.65
N ARG A 81 3.02 12.63 -11.44
CA ARG A 81 2.96 13.60 -10.33
C ARG A 81 3.62 13.02 -9.09
N ILE A 82 4.17 13.91 -8.28
CA ILE A 82 4.55 13.58 -6.91
C ILE A 82 3.27 13.49 -6.08
N HIS A 83 3.11 12.39 -5.37
CA HIS A 83 2.06 12.18 -4.40
C HIS A 83 2.66 12.36 -3.00
N GLU A 84 2.17 13.35 -2.29
CA GLU A 84 2.52 13.60 -0.91
C GLU A 84 1.51 12.88 -0.01
N PHE A 85 2.00 11.96 0.80
CA PHE A 85 1.18 11.17 1.72
C PHE A 85 1.64 11.43 3.16
N PRO A 86 0.74 11.75 4.12
CA PRO A 86 1.12 11.96 5.51
C PRO A 86 1.68 10.66 6.11
N LEU A 87 2.88 10.72 6.64
CA LEU A 87 3.54 9.57 7.26
C LEU A 87 3.06 9.43 8.72
N PRO A 88 2.36 8.32 9.06
CA PRO A 88 1.92 8.08 10.42
C PRO A 88 3.09 8.04 11.41
N THR A 89 2.89 8.59 12.60
CA THR A 89 3.92 8.69 13.64
C THR A 89 4.53 7.32 13.97
N VAL A 90 3.70 6.28 14.02
CA VAL A 90 4.15 4.91 14.26
C VAL A 90 5.19 4.42 13.24
N LEU A 91 5.07 4.82 11.98
CA LEU A 91 6.05 4.44 10.94
C LEU A 91 7.35 5.23 11.09
N LEU A 92 7.30 6.50 11.52
CA LEU A 92 8.51 7.28 11.80
C LEU A 92 9.41 6.62 12.84
N GLU A 93 8.82 5.95 13.82
CA GLU A 93 9.55 5.24 14.88
C GLU A 93 10.17 3.93 14.38
N LEU A 94 9.58 3.34 13.34
CA LEU A 94 10.00 2.06 12.78
C LEU A 94 11.09 2.18 11.71
N ILE A 95 11.18 3.33 11.02
CA ILE A 95 12.16 3.54 9.95
C ILE A 95 13.57 3.56 10.54
N PRO A 96 14.50 2.73 10.04
CA PRO A 96 15.89 2.74 10.47
C PRO A 96 16.53 4.12 10.26
N LYS A 97 17.24 4.61 11.28
CA LYS A 97 17.98 5.88 11.23
C LYS A 97 19.41 5.65 10.73
N GLY A 98 20.05 6.72 10.25
CA GLY A 98 21.47 6.70 9.89
C GLY A 98 21.80 6.00 8.56
N LYS A 99 20.82 5.85 7.70
CA LYS A 99 21.01 5.36 6.32
C LYS A 99 21.29 6.52 5.36
N ASN A 100 21.96 6.23 4.23
CA ASN A 100 22.10 7.20 3.16
C ASN A 100 20.72 7.47 2.55
N SER A 101 20.55 8.68 2.01
CA SER A 101 19.26 9.11 1.49
C SER A 101 18.74 8.26 0.32
N SER A 102 19.64 7.76 -0.53
CA SER A 102 19.32 6.89 -1.66
C SER A 102 19.10 5.41 -1.29
N ASP A 103 19.39 5.01 -0.03
CA ASP A 103 19.25 3.61 0.38
C ASP A 103 17.78 3.19 0.35
N PRO A 104 17.46 2.01 -0.19
CA PRO A 104 16.11 1.47 -0.17
C PRO A 104 15.64 1.19 1.26
N LEU A 105 14.37 1.52 1.55
CA LEU A 105 13.74 1.11 2.82
C LEU A 105 13.54 -0.41 2.89
N PHE A 106 13.40 -1.05 1.73
CA PHE A 106 13.16 -2.50 1.60
C PHE A 106 14.15 -3.11 0.59
N PRO A 107 15.44 -3.29 0.96
CA PRO A 107 16.47 -3.75 0.02
C PRO A 107 16.15 -5.06 -0.67
N GLU A 108 15.49 -6.01 0.03
CA GLU A 108 15.10 -7.30 -0.53
C GLU A 108 14.02 -7.20 -1.63
N LEU A 109 13.28 -6.10 -1.66
CA LEU A 109 12.18 -5.87 -2.61
C LEU A 109 12.55 -4.89 -3.71
N TYR A 110 13.46 -3.96 -3.40
CA TYR A 110 13.85 -2.89 -4.30
C TYR A 110 14.50 -3.40 -5.58
N ASN A 111 14.10 -2.85 -6.70
CA ASN A 111 14.78 -2.98 -7.98
C ASN A 111 14.32 -1.85 -8.91
N GLU A 112 15.19 -1.39 -9.79
CA GLU A 112 14.86 -0.41 -10.83
C GLU A 112 13.86 -0.97 -11.85
N SER A 113 13.95 -2.27 -12.13
CA SER A 113 13.02 -2.96 -13.02
C SER A 113 11.73 -3.32 -12.30
N ARG A 114 10.60 -2.76 -12.76
CA ARG A 114 9.27 -3.10 -12.23
C ARG A 114 8.93 -4.59 -12.33
N LYS A 115 9.44 -5.28 -13.34
CA LYS A 115 9.25 -6.73 -13.47
C LYS A 115 9.91 -7.43 -12.30
N LYS A 116 11.17 -7.12 -12.00
CA LYS A 116 11.90 -7.69 -10.86
C LYS A 116 11.25 -7.34 -9.53
N VAL A 117 10.77 -6.10 -9.33
CA VAL A 117 9.99 -5.73 -8.14
C VAL A 117 8.77 -6.64 -8.00
N LYS A 118 8.01 -6.85 -9.08
CA LYS A 118 6.83 -7.74 -9.07
C LYS A 118 7.20 -9.17 -8.67
N ASP A 119 8.33 -9.66 -9.17
CA ASP A 119 8.84 -11.01 -8.84
C ASP A 119 9.27 -11.08 -7.37
N ASN A 120 9.98 -10.06 -6.86
CA ASN A 120 10.39 -9.96 -5.46
C ASN A 120 9.20 -9.93 -4.49
N LEU A 121 8.09 -9.31 -4.87
CA LEU A 121 6.85 -9.29 -4.08
C LEU A 121 6.24 -10.67 -3.83
N ALA A 122 6.67 -11.70 -4.57
CA ALA A 122 6.25 -13.07 -4.31
C ALA A 122 6.71 -13.56 -2.92
N LYS A 123 7.86 -13.09 -2.41
CA LYS A 123 8.41 -13.48 -1.10
C LYS A 123 7.48 -13.07 0.06
N PRO A 124 7.20 -11.77 0.31
CA PRO A 124 6.32 -11.36 1.41
C PRO A 124 4.89 -11.87 1.21
N ARG A 125 4.39 -11.95 -0.04
CA ARG A 125 3.07 -12.50 -0.31
C ARG A 125 2.96 -13.96 0.14
N LYS A 126 3.89 -14.82 -0.26
CA LYS A 126 3.89 -16.24 0.11
C LYS A 126 4.06 -16.40 1.62
N TYR A 127 4.94 -15.61 2.23
CA TYR A 127 5.16 -15.64 3.68
C TYR A 127 3.86 -15.31 4.45
N MET A 128 3.19 -14.23 4.09
CA MET A 128 1.92 -13.85 4.72
C MET A 128 0.85 -14.91 4.54
N GLN A 129 0.73 -15.49 3.34
CA GLN A 129 -0.24 -16.55 3.07
C GLN A 129 0.02 -17.80 3.89
N ALA A 130 1.28 -18.24 3.96
CA ALA A 130 1.67 -19.38 4.80
C ALA A 130 1.37 -19.13 6.28
N LEU A 131 1.64 -17.90 6.75
CA LEU A 131 1.38 -17.50 8.12
C LEU A 131 -0.12 -17.55 8.45
N LEU A 132 -0.97 -17.00 7.58
CA LEU A 132 -2.42 -17.03 7.76
C LEU A 132 -2.95 -18.46 7.76
N THR A 133 -2.54 -19.27 6.79
CA THR A 133 -2.93 -20.68 6.69
C THR A 133 -2.53 -21.49 7.92
N ALA A 134 -1.28 -21.32 8.40
CA ALA A 134 -0.77 -22.03 9.60
C ALA A 134 -1.53 -21.65 10.89
N ASN A 135 -2.26 -20.55 10.90
CA ASN A 135 -3.08 -20.11 12.03
C ASN A 135 -4.60 -20.30 11.77
N GLY A 136 -4.99 -21.06 10.75
CA GLY A 136 -6.38 -21.33 10.43
C GLY A 136 -7.16 -20.11 9.93
N LEU A 137 -6.46 -19.08 9.42
CA LEU A 137 -7.06 -17.85 8.97
C LEU A 137 -7.30 -17.87 7.45
N GLU A 138 -8.28 -17.11 7.01
CA GLU A 138 -8.61 -17.03 5.60
C GLU A 138 -7.49 -16.44 4.74
N TRP A 139 -7.46 -16.86 3.50
CA TRP A 139 -6.54 -16.37 2.48
C TRP A 139 -6.68 -14.85 2.25
N ALA A 140 -5.55 -14.17 2.14
CA ALA A 140 -5.47 -12.75 1.84
C ALA A 140 -4.29 -12.44 0.92
N THR A 141 -4.29 -11.25 0.33
CA THR A 141 -3.21 -10.73 -0.51
C THR A 141 -2.56 -9.50 0.11
N LEU A 142 -1.41 -9.09 -0.40
CA LEU A 142 -0.82 -7.80 -0.03
C LEU A 142 -1.78 -6.62 -0.32
N HIS A 143 -2.69 -6.77 -1.29
CA HIS A 143 -3.70 -5.76 -1.58
C HIS A 143 -4.79 -5.67 -0.51
N SER A 144 -4.97 -6.71 0.28
CA SER A 144 -5.90 -6.71 1.43
C SER A 144 -5.54 -5.64 2.46
N PHE A 145 -4.26 -5.32 2.66
CA PHE A 145 -3.85 -4.19 3.51
C PHE A 145 -4.45 -2.87 3.03
N ARG A 146 -4.43 -2.62 1.72
CA ARG A 146 -5.02 -1.40 1.14
C ARG A 146 -6.53 -1.35 1.29
N HIS A 147 -7.23 -2.47 1.14
CA HIS A 147 -8.66 -2.56 1.44
C HIS A 147 -8.94 -2.29 2.91
N THR A 148 -8.14 -2.85 3.81
CA THR A 148 -8.25 -2.63 5.25
C THR A 148 -8.02 -1.17 5.60
N PHE A 149 -6.97 -0.54 5.06
CA PHE A 149 -6.70 0.89 5.24
C PHE A 149 -7.88 1.76 4.80
N ASN A 150 -8.40 1.53 3.58
CA ASN A 150 -9.55 2.28 3.05
C ASN A 150 -10.80 2.11 3.92
N THR A 151 -11.04 0.89 4.41
CA THR A 151 -12.16 0.60 5.32
C THR A 151 -11.96 1.29 6.66
N SER A 152 -10.77 1.24 7.24
CA SER A 152 -10.45 1.92 8.50
C SER A 152 -10.69 3.43 8.42
N LEU A 153 -10.27 4.07 7.32
CA LEU A 153 -10.52 5.50 7.11
C LEU A 153 -12.01 5.82 6.95
N ARG A 154 -12.78 4.96 6.27
CA ARG A 154 -14.24 5.08 6.16
C ARG A 154 -14.88 5.02 7.55
N ASP A 155 -14.49 4.04 8.34
CA ASP A 155 -15.07 3.81 9.67
C ASP A 155 -14.68 4.93 10.67
N LEU A 156 -13.58 5.62 10.40
CA LEU A 156 -13.19 6.85 11.09
C LEU A 156 -13.94 8.09 10.60
N GLY A 157 -14.75 8.00 9.53
CA GLY A 157 -15.57 9.09 9.00
C GLY A 157 -14.92 9.92 7.90
N LEU A 158 -13.81 9.49 7.31
CA LEU A 158 -13.19 10.20 6.19
C LEU A 158 -14.04 10.01 4.90
N SER A 159 -14.29 11.10 4.18
CA SER A 159 -15.10 11.10 2.96
C SER A 159 -14.54 10.16 1.88
N ILE A 160 -15.38 9.74 0.94
CA ILE A 160 -14.92 8.88 -0.16
C ILE A 160 -13.93 9.62 -1.07
N GLU A 161 -14.14 10.91 -1.28
CA GLU A 161 -13.31 11.79 -2.10
C GLU A 161 -11.91 11.91 -1.48
N ASP A 162 -11.81 12.21 -0.19
CA ASP A 162 -10.54 12.32 0.52
C ASP A 162 -9.79 10.99 0.55
N ARG A 163 -10.50 9.87 0.74
CA ARG A 163 -9.89 8.53 0.68
C ARG A 163 -9.36 8.20 -0.72
N GLN A 164 -10.07 8.58 -1.78
CA GLN A 164 -9.60 8.38 -3.15
C GLN A 164 -8.34 9.20 -3.44
N ILE A 165 -8.25 10.42 -2.94
CA ILE A 165 -7.07 11.27 -3.06
C ILE A 165 -5.90 10.65 -2.32
N LEU A 166 -6.08 10.27 -1.04
CA LEU A 166 -5.05 9.61 -0.24
C LEU A 166 -4.51 8.33 -0.91
N LEU A 167 -5.41 7.53 -1.45
CA LEU A 167 -5.05 6.29 -2.12
C LEU A 167 -4.49 6.51 -3.53
N ALA A 168 -4.38 7.75 -3.99
CA ALA A 168 -3.95 8.06 -5.35
C ALA A 168 -4.71 7.24 -6.41
N HIS A 169 -6.05 7.16 -6.26
CA HIS A 169 -6.90 6.55 -7.27
C HIS A 169 -6.90 7.44 -8.51
N ALA A 170 -6.48 6.89 -9.63
CA ALA A 170 -6.41 7.59 -10.91
C ALA A 170 -7.78 7.62 -11.61
N SER A 171 -8.82 8.15 -10.99
CA SER A 171 -10.01 8.54 -11.73
C SER A 171 -9.79 9.95 -12.29
N SER A 172 -9.92 10.09 -13.60
CA SER A 172 -9.66 11.34 -14.31
C SER A 172 -10.55 12.51 -13.89
N GLU A 173 -11.68 12.23 -13.25
CA GLU A 173 -12.65 13.23 -12.81
C GLU A 173 -12.31 13.86 -11.44
N VAL A 174 -11.81 13.05 -10.49
CA VAL A 174 -11.43 13.55 -9.15
C VAL A 174 -10.19 14.47 -9.22
N ASN A 175 -9.31 14.26 -10.21
CA ASN A 175 -8.10 15.08 -10.37
C ASN A 175 -8.32 16.51 -10.87
N LYS A 176 -9.54 16.88 -11.30
CA LYS A 176 -9.83 18.22 -11.84
C LYS A 176 -10.35 19.21 -10.78
N ILE A 177 -10.89 18.72 -9.68
CA ILE A 177 -11.64 19.56 -8.71
C ILE A 177 -10.86 19.80 -7.41
N TYR A 178 -10.00 18.87 -6.99
CA TYR A 178 -9.29 18.98 -5.71
C TYR A 178 -7.77 19.02 -5.91
N THR A 179 -7.21 20.22 -5.82
CA THR A 179 -5.78 20.46 -6.04
C THR A 179 -4.89 20.07 -4.85
N HIS A 180 -5.43 19.93 -3.65
CA HIS A 180 -4.69 19.42 -2.48
C HIS A 180 -5.67 18.78 -1.49
N PRO A 181 -5.46 17.51 -1.05
CA PRO A 181 -6.09 17.04 0.17
C PRO A 181 -5.61 17.96 1.30
N ASN A 182 -6.49 18.26 2.25
CA ASN A 182 -6.05 18.92 3.47
C ASN A 182 -5.08 17.96 4.17
N PHE A 183 -3.77 18.17 4.00
CA PHE A 183 -2.71 17.29 4.52
C PHE A 183 -2.84 17.11 6.03
N ASP A 184 -3.21 18.17 6.75
CA ASP A 184 -3.38 18.12 8.20
C ASP A 184 -4.58 17.26 8.58
N LEU A 185 -5.68 17.36 7.84
CA LEU A 185 -6.85 16.51 8.04
C LEU A 185 -6.49 15.05 7.77
N ALA A 186 -5.86 14.75 6.64
CA ALA A 186 -5.40 13.42 6.29
C ALA A 186 -4.45 12.85 7.36
N SER A 187 -3.50 13.67 7.84
CA SER A 187 -2.57 13.30 8.92
C SER A 187 -3.30 12.93 10.22
N LYS A 188 -4.35 13.66 10.60
CA LYS A 188 -5.18 13.32 11.77
C LYS A 188 -5.82 11.94 11.62
N TYR A 189 -6.35 11.63 10.44
CA TYR A 189 -7.03 10.35 10.20
C TYR A 189 -6.05 9.17 10.16
N VAL A 190 -4.93 9.27 9.44
CA VAL A 190 -3.98 8.16 9.33
C VAL A 190 -3.33 7.83 10.68
N ASN A 191 -3.16 8.81 11.57
CA ASN A 191 -2.64 8.60 12.92
C ASN A 191 -3.67 7.97 13.89
N ARG A 192 -4.94 7.89 13.53
CA ARG A 192 -5.99 7.20 14.31
C ARG A 192 -6.15 5.73 13.94
N ILE A 193 -5.50 5.27 12.87
CA ILE A 193 -5.50 3.84 12.53
C ILE A 193 -4.81 3.07 13.63
N PRO A 194 -5.43 2.00 14.17
CA PRO A 194 -4.88 1.23 15.27
C PRO A 194 -3.47 0.72 14.97
N SER A 195 -2.55 0.87 15.91
CA SER A 195 -1.20 0.30 15.83
C SER A 195 -1.12 -1.02 16.58
N PHE A 196 -0.09 -1.81 16.28
CA PHE A 196 0.21 -3.09 16.90
C PHE A 196 1.59 -3.05 17.53
N GLN A 197 1.91 -4.04 18.36
CA GLN A 197 3.27 -4.21 18.86
C GLN A 197 4.15 -4.76 17.72
N TYR A 198 5.06 -3.92 17.22
CA TYR A 198 6.01 -4.28 16.16
C TYR A 198 7.33 -4.82 16.74
N ASN A 199 7.23 -5.77 17.67
CA ASN A 199 8.33 -6.19 18.56
C ASN A 199 9.52 -6.89 17.87
N GLN A 200 9.47 -7.12 16.56
CA GLN A 200 10.50 -7.92 15.88
C GLN A 200 11.33 -7.15 14.86
N ILE A 201 11.24 -5.83 14.85
CA ILE A 201 12.17 -5.04 14.03
C ILE A 201 13.49 -5.00 14.77
N LYS A 202 14.38 -5.98 14.51
CA LYS A 202 15.77 -5.91 14.98
C LYS A 202 16.38 -4.64 14.39
N ARG A 203 16.69 -3.69 15.27
CA ARG A 203 17.51 -2.51 14.92
C ARG A 203 18.92 -3.01 14.67
N ASN A 204 19.26 -3.36 13.41
CA ASN A 204 20.64 -3.56 12.97
C ASN A 204 21.25 -2.20 12.65
#